data_8015d5a24768eb7976985e14afad791b
#
_entry.id   8015d5a24768eb7976985e14afad791b
#
_cell.length_a   1.000
_cell.length_b   1.000
_cell.length_c   1.000
_cell.angle_alpha   90.00
_cell.angle_beta   90.00
_cell.angle_gamma   90.00
#
_symmetry.space_group_name_H-M   'P 1'
#
loop_
_entity.id
_entity.type
_entity.pdbx_description
1 polymer ?
#
loop_
_entity_poly.entity_id
_entity_poly.type
_entity_poly.pdbx_seq_one_letter_code
_entity_poly.pdbx_strand_id
1 'polypeptide(L)' 'MSKFNAQVDARKYEPRDKHAVIFQTFENLKTGETMELINDHDPRPLRYQMEAEYTNQYEWEYLEEGPEVWRVAISKSLK' A
#
# COMPACT_ATOMS: atom_id res chain seq x y z
N MET A 1 -11.53 6.58 15.48
CA MET A 1 -11.27 7.07 14.14
C MET A 1 -10.02 6.43 13.56
N SER A 2 -10.08 6.09 12.31
CA SER A 2 -8.91 5.55 11.62
C SER A 2 -7.92 6.67 11.30
N LYS A 3 -6.64 6.41 11.52
CA LYS A 3 -5.60 7.37 11.12
C LYS A 3 -5.21 7.20 9.66
N PHE A 4 -5.88 6.31 8.94
CA PHE A 4 -5.63 6.08 7.52
C PHE A 4 -6.77 6.67 6.71
N ASN A 5 -6.43 7.19 5.54
CA ASN A 5 -7.42 7.78 4.65
C ASN A 5 -8.09 6.74 3.76
N ALA A 6 -7.45 5.58 3.60
CA ALA A 6 -7.98 4.47 2.83
C ALA A 6 -7.38 3.17 3.33
N GLN A 7 -8.02 2.05 2.99
CA GLN A 7 -7.55 0.74 3.40
C GLN A 7 -7.81 -0.26 2.29
N VAL A 8 -6.83 -1.11 2.02
CA VAL A 8 -6.98 -2.22 1.10
C VAL A 8 -6.57 -3.49 1.82
N ASP A 9 -7.50 -4.43 1.97
CA ASP A 9 -7.18 -5.76 2.49
C ASP A 9 -6.96 -6.66 1.28
N ALA A 10 -5.69 -6.81 0.89
CA ALA A 10 -5.35 -7.55 -0.32
C ALA A 10 -5.68 -9.03 -0.22
N ARG A 11 -5.91 -9.55 1.00
CA ARG A 11 -6.27 -10.95 1.17
C ARG A 11 -7.65 -11.26 0.58
N LYS A 12 -8.47 -10.23 0.36
CA LYS A 12 -9.84 -10.40 -0.15
C LYS A 12 -9.91 -10.34 -1.67
N TYR A 13 -8.80 -10.11 -2.36
CA TYR A 13 -8.77 -9.97 -3.81
C TYR A 13 -7.96 -11.09 -4.43
N GLU A 14 -8.26 -11.43 -5.67
CA GLU A 14 -7.46 -12.38 -6.41
C GLU A 14 -6.11 -11.79 -6.75
N PRO A 15 -5.05 -12.61 -6.85
CA PRO A 15 -3.71 -12.08 -7.09
C PRO A 15 -3.62 -11.12 -8.28
N ARG A 16 -4.34 -11.41 -9.36
CA ARG A 16 -4.28 -10.57 -10.55
C ARG A 16 -4.96 -9.22 -10.36
N ASP A 17 -5.82 -9.10 -9.34
CA ASP A 17 -6.53 -7.85 -9.09
C ASP A 17 -5.88 -7.00 -8.02
N LYS A 18 -5.00 -7.59 -7.21
CA LYS A 18 -4.43 -6.91 -6.05
C LYS A 18 -3.69 -5.63 -6.43
N HIS A 19 -2.81 -5.72 -7.41
CA HIS A 19 -2.00 -4.57 -7.79
C HIS A 19 -2.85 -3.44 -8.34
N ALA A 20 -3.85 -3.78 -9.16
CA ALA A 20 -4.73 -2.75 -9.72
C ALA A 20 -5.49 -2.01 -8.64
N VAL A 21 -6.04 -2.75 -7.65
CA VAL A 21 -6.80 -2.13 -6.57
C VAL A 21 -5.89 -1.27 -5.71
N ILE A 22 -4.71 -1.76 -5.39
CA ILE A 22 -3.77 -1.03 -4.54
C ILE A 22 -3.31 0.25 -5.22
N PHE A 23 -2.94 0.17 -6.50
CA PHE A 23 -2.47 1.34 -7.23
C PHE A 23 -3.58 2.36 -7.42
N GLN A 24 -4.79 1.91 -7.70
CA GLN A 24 -5.91 2.84 -7.84
C GLN A 24 -6.20 3.55 -6.53
N THR A 25 -6.16 2.84 -5.42
CA THR A 25 -6.36 3.45 -4.12
C THR A 25 -5.26 4.47 -3.84
N PHE A 26 -4.02 4.13 -4.15
CA PHE A 26 -2.92 5.07 -3.97
C PHE A 26 -3.09 6.32 -4.83
N GLU A 27 -3.48 6.14 -6.09
CA GLU A 27 -3.65 7.28 -6.98
C GLU A 27 -4.78 8.21 -6.54
N ASN A 28 -5.77 7.67 -5.85
CA ASN A 28 -6.86 8.48 -5.34
C ASN A 28 -6.52 9.24 -4.07
N LEU A 29 -5.38 8.93 -3.44
CA LEU A 29 -4.94 9.68 -2.28
C LEU A 29 -4.50 11.09 -2.67
N LYS A 30 -4.74 12.03 -1.77
CA LYS A 30 -4.17 13.36 -1.90
C LYS A 30 -2.79 13.38 -1.26
N THR A 31 -1.97 14.33 -1.67
CA THR A 31 -0.64 14.49 -1.08
C THR A 31 -0.76 14.61 0.43
N GLY A 32 0.02 13.80 1.14
CA GLY A 32 0.00 13.79 2.60
C GLY A 32 -0.94 12.75 3.18
N GLU A 33 -1.80 12.15 2.36
CA GLU A 33 -2.70 11.11 2.85
C GLU A 33 -2.02 9.74 2.84
N THR A 34 -2.53 8.85 3.69
CA THR A 34 -1.94 7.53 3.91
C THR A 34 -3.00 6.46 3.77
N MET A 35 -2.64 5.38 3.06
CA MET A 35 -3.47 4.19 3.00
C MET A 35 -2.83 3.06 3.80
N GLU A 36 -3.67 2.16 4.29
CA GLU A 36 -3.20 0.94 4.96
C GLU A 36 -3.37 -0.23 4.01
N LEU A 37 -2.30 -0.97 3.78
CA LEU A 37 -2.32 -2.20 3.00
C LEU A 37 -2.20 -3.37 3.94
N ILE A 38 -3.11 -4.35 3.84
CA ILE A 38 -3.09 -5.56 4.63
C ILE A 38 -2.88 -6.75 3.68
N ASN A 39 -1.94 -7.62 4.01
CA ASN A 39 -1.63 -8.76 3.18
C ASN A 39 -1.27 -9.96 4.06
N ASP A 40 -1.17 -11.14 3.46
CA ASP A 40 -0.82 -12.37 4.18
C ASP A 40 0.63 -12.79 3.94
N HIS A 41 1.40 -11.96 3.26
CA HIS A 41 2.83 -12.17 3.04
C HIS A 41 3.48 -10.82 2.79
N ASP A 42 4.80 -10.79 2.82
CA ASP A 42 5.56 -9.55 2.62
C ASP A 42 5.27 -8.98 1.23
N PRO A 43 4.70 -7.76 1.14
CA PRO A 43 4.37 -7.15 -0.14
C PRO A 43 5.58 -6.49 -0.81
N ARG A 44 6.75 -7.11 -0.69
CA ARG A 44 7.99 -6.56 -1.26
C ARG A 44 7.95 -6.42 -2.78
N PRO A 45 7.39 -7.39 -3.53
CA PRO A 45 7.29 -7.20 -4.98
C PRO A 45 6.48 -5.98 -5.36
N LEU A 46 5.42 -5.68 -4.59
CA LEU A 46 4.63 -4.49 -4.82
C LEU A 46 5.45 -3.23 -4.57
N ARG A 47 6.30 -3.24 -3.54
CA ARG A 47 7.14 -2.11 -3.25
C ARG A 47 8.10 -1.81 -4.40
N TYR A 48 8.68 -2.87 -5.00
CA TYR A 48 9.56 -2.67 -6.14
C TYR A 48 8.81 -2.05 -7.31
N GLN A 49 7.58 -2.48 -7.53
CA GLN A 49 6.78 -1.92 -8.61
C GLN A 49 6.41 -0.46 -8.33
N MET A 50 6.08 -0.13 -7.10
CA MET A 50 5.82 1.25 -6.74
C MET A 50 7.05 2.12 -6.92
N GLU A 51 8.22 1.59 -6.57
CA GLU A 51 9.45 2.34 -6.76
C GLU A 51 9.69 2.64 -8.23
N ALA A 52 9.35 1.71 -9.12
CA ALA A 52 9.52 1.92 -10.55
C ALA A 52 8.53 2.93 -11.12
N GLU A 53 7.28 2.92 -10.62
CA GLU A 53 6.21 3.74 -11.21
C GLU A 53 5.99 5.07 -10.49
N TYR A 54 6.32 5.13 -9.20
CA TYR A 54 6.06 6.31 -8.38
C TYR A 54 7.33 6.73 -7.63
N THR A 55 8.45 6.72 -8.32
CA THR A 55 9.74 7.06 -7.71
C THR A 55 9.65 8.39 -7.00
N ASN A 56 10.04 8.42 -5.72
CA ASN A 56 10.04 9.63 -4.88
C ASN A 56 8.66 10.23 -4.65
N GLN A 57 7.58 9.48 -4.93
CA GLN A 57 6.22 9.99 -4.75
C GLN A 57 5.47 9.27 -3.65
N TYR A 58 6.13 8.38 -2.90
CA TYR A 58 5.47 7.61 -1.85
C TYR A 58 6.43 7.39 -0.69
N GLU A 59 5.83 7.06 0.47
CA GLU A 59 6.58 6.58 1.62
C GLU A 59 6.00 5.25 2.04
N TRP A 60 6.85 4.35 2.50
CA TRP A 60 6.50 2.97 2.81
C TRP A 60 6.96 2.64 4.22
N GLU A 61 6.04 2.26 5.09
CA GLU A 61 6.38 1.91 6.45
C GLU A 61 5.69 0.61 6.85
N TYR A 62 6.47 -0.37 7.29
CA TYR A 62 5.90 -1.61 7.81
C TYR A 62 5.30 -1.35 9.17
N LEU A 63 4.03 -1.72 9.34
CA LEU A 63 3.33 -1.62 10.63
C LEU A 63 3.31 -2.96 11.34
N GLU A 64 3.25 -4.05 10.58
CA GLU A 64 3.24 -5.41 11.12
C GLU A 64 3.95 -6.30 10.10
N GLU A 65 4.91 -7.09 10.58
CA GLU A 65 5.75 -7.89 9.69
C GLU A 65 5.57 -9.38 9.95
N GLY A 66 4.36 -9.85 9.73
CA GLY A 66 4.07 -11.26 9.77
C GLY A 66 4.16 -11.91 11.14
N PRO A 67 4.29 -13.23 11.14
CA PRO A 67 4.40 -14.08 9.94
C PRO A 67 3.09 -14.24 9.15
N GLU A 68 1.94 -14.06 9.81
CA GLU A 68 0.67 -14.35 9.14
C GLU A 68 0.00 -13.12 8.56
N VAL A 69 0.20 -11.97 9.18
CA VAL A 69 -0.40 -10.72 8.73
C VAL A 69 0.70 -9.70 8.52
N TRP A 70 0.63 -9.04 7.38
CA TRP A 70 1.58 -7.98 7.01
C TRP A 70 0.78 -6.70 6.78
N ARG A 71 1.15 -5.63 7.46
CA ARG A 71 0.49 -4.35 7.31
C ARG A 71 1.50 -3.27 6.97
N VAL A 72 1.17 -2.46 5.99
CA VAL A 72 2.06 -1.40 5.51
C VAL A 72 1.29 -0.10 5.40
N ALA A 73 1.88 0.98 5.88
CA ALA A 73 1.36 2.32 5.65
C ALA A 73 2.04 2.88 4.41
N ILE A 74 1.24 3.26 3.42
CA ILE A 74 1.75 3.84 2.18
C ILE A 74 1.20 5.24 2.09
N SER A 75 2.08 6.23 2.13
CA SER A 75 1.69 7.63 2.11
C SER A 75 2.05 8.23 0.77
N LYS A 76 1.21 9.15 0.29
CA LYS A 76 1.47 9.84 -0.96
C LYS A 76 2.22 11.12 -0.68
N SER A 77 3.38 11.27 -1.29
CA SER A 77 4.16 12.49 -1.17
C SER A 77 4.62 12.90 -2.56
N LEU A 78 4.65 14.21 -2.78
CA LEU A 78 5.16 14.76 -4.04
C LEU A 78 6.48 15.44 -3.77
N LYS A 79 7.46 15.11 -4.58
CA LYS A 79 8.77 15.72 -4.45
C LYS A 79 9.25 16.24 -5.78
#